data_e8564bbed4684b5da6bee3d8a41d04d7
#
_entry.id   e8564bbed4684b5da6bee3d8a41d04d7
#
_cell.length_a   1.000
_cell.length_b   1.000
_cell.length_c   1.000
_cell.angle_alpha   90.00
_cell.angle_beta   90.00
_cell.angle_gamma   90.00
#
_symmetry.space_group_name_H-M   'P 1'
#
loop_
_entity.id
_entity.type
_entity.pdbx_description
1 polymer ?
#
loop_
_entity_poly.entity_id
_entity_poly.type
_entity_poly.pdbx_seq_one_letter_code
_entity_poly.pdbx_strand_id
1 'polypeptide(L)'
;MDYKKAGVDIEAGYKSVELMKEHVKRTMREEVLGGLGGFSGAFSLKKIKEMEDPVLLSGTDGCGTKVKLAMIMDKHDTIGIDAVAMCVNDIACAGGEPLFFLDYIACGKNYPEKIAQIVSGVAEGCVQSDAALIGGETAEHPGLMPEEEYDLAGFAVGVCDRKEMITGENLKDGDVLIGMASSGVHSYGFSLVRKVFEMTKESLDTYYDDLGTTLGEALLAPTRIYVKALKSVKNAGVKVKACSHITGGGFYENIPRMLKDGVRAVVEKDSYPIPPIFTKLAKEGNVDEHAMYNTYNMGIGMIVAVDPADVDKTMEAIKATGDTPYVIGHIEDGEKGVTLC
;
A
#
# COMPACT_ATOMS: atom_id res chain seq x y z
N MET A 1 28.46 -25.43 -22.12
CA MET A 1 27.68 -24.95 -20.93
C MET A 1 27.02 -23.68 -21.40
N ASP A 2 25.68 -23.55 -21.19
CA ASP A 2 24.92 -22.38 -21.58
C ASP A 2 24.11 -21.87 -20.34
N TYR A 3 23.49 -20.70 -20.45
CA TYR A 3 22.75 -20.08 -19.36
C TYR A 3 21.60 -20.97 -18.84
N LYS A 4 20.93 -21.72 -19.71
CA LYS A 4 19.85 -22.62 -19.33
C LYS A 4 20.35 -23.75 -18.42
N LYS A 5 21.55 -24.29 -18.69
CA LYS A 5 22.22 -25.28 -17.83
C LYS A 5 22.73 -24.68 -16.53
N ALA A 6 22.92 -23.37 -16.47
CA ALA A 6 23.23 -22.62 -15.24
C ALA A 6 22.02 -22.20 -14.45
N GLY A 7 20.79 -22.52 -14.91
CA GLY A 7 19.54 -22.25 -14.21
C GLY A 7 18.80 -20.98 -14.65
N VAL A 8 19.26 -20.30 -15.70
CA VAL A 8 18.60 -19.09 -16.25
C VAL A 8 17.97 -19.40 -17.60
N ASP A 9 16.64 -19.26 -17.70
CA ASP A 9 15.88 -19.52 -18.94
C ASP A 9 15.49 -18.21 -19.64
N ILE A 10 16.31 -17.79 -20.61
CA ILE A 10 16.10 -16.55 -21.38
C ILE A 10 14.78 -16.58 -22.15
N GLU A 11 14.34 -17.73 -22.68
CA GLU A 11 13.09 -17.84 -23.42
C GLU A 11 11.87 -17.69 -22.48
N ALA A 12 11.97 -18.21 -21.27
CA ALA A 12 10.96 -17.95 -20.23
C ALA A 12 10.84 -16.46 -19.92
N GLY A 13 11.97 -15.75 -19.87
CA GLY A 13 11.99 -14.30 -19.73
C GLY A 13 11.23 -13.59 -20.85
N TYR A 14 11.50 -13.91 -22.11
CA TYR A 14 10.78 -13.34 -23.26
C TYR A 14 9.28 -13.65 -23.23
N LYS A 15 8.91 -14.87 -22.85
CA LYS A 15 7.50 -15.26 -22.71
C LYS A 15 6.82 -14.48 -21.59
N SER A 16 7.46 -14.26 -20.46
CA SER A 16 6.93 -13.43 -19.36
C SER A 16 6.63 -12.02 -19.84
N VAL A 17 7.57 -11.38 -20.55
CA VAL A 17 7.37 -10.03 -21.11
C VAL A 17 6.20 -9.99 -22.09
N GLU A 18 6.05 -11.01 -22.94
CA GLU A 18 4.91 -11.07 -23.88
C GLU A 18 3.58 -11.15 -23.16
N LEU A 19 3.47 -12.01 -22.13
CA LEU A 19 2.25 -12.21 -21.36
C LEU A 19 1.85 -10.97 -20.54
N MET A 20 2.80 -10.15 -20.11
CA MET A 20 2.50 -8.97 -19.29
C MET A 20 2.14 -7.71 -20.09
N LYS A 21 2.40 -7.67 -21.41
CA LYS A 21 2.21 -6.47 -22.26
C LYS A 21 0.83 -5.83 -22.13
N GLU A 22 -0.24 -6.63 -22.21
CA GLU A 22 -1.62 -6.10 -22.14
C GLU A 22 -1.94 -5.54 -20.76
N HIS A 23 -1.39 -6.10 -19.69
CA HIS A 23 -1.55 -5.60 -18.34
C HIS A 23 -0.87 -4.23 -18.19
N VAL A 24 0.38 -4.13 -18.61
CA VAL A 24 1.17 -2.89 -18.57
C VAL A 24 0.52 -1.79 -19.42
N LYS A 25 -0.01 -2.14 -20.58
CA LYS A 25 -0.69 -1.18 -21.48
C LYS A 25 -1.87 -0.46 -20.81
N ARG A 26 -2.58 -1.11 -19.89
CA ARG A 26 -3.68 -0.49 -19.12
C ARG A 26 -3.23 0.67 -18.23
N THR A 27 -1.95 0.74 -17.89
CA THR A 27 -1.39 1.76 -17.00
C THR A 27 -0.82 2.96 -17.75
N MET A 28 -0.78 2.90 -19.10
CA MET A 28 -0.12 3.93 -19.89
C MET A 28 -0.85 5.26 -19.81
N ARG A 29 -0.06 6.31 -19.71
CA ARG A 29 -0.48 7.71 -19.68
C ARG A 29 0.18 8.43 -20.84
N GLU A 30 -0.39 9.60 -21.23
CA GLU A 30 0.15 10.40 -22.35
C GLU A 30 1.56 10.94 -22.08
N GLU A 31 1.95 11.05 -20.79
CA GLU A 31 3.28 11.50 -20.40
C GLU A 31 4.36 10.43 -20.59
N VAL A 32 3.98 9.15 -20.74
CA VAL A 32 4.96 8.06 -20.94
C VAL A 32 5.55 8.16 -22.34
N LEU A 33 6.87 8.22 -22.43
CA LEU A 33 7.62 8.31 -23.69
C LEU A 33 8.29 6.96 -23.97
N GLY A 34 7.94 6.35 -25.10
CA GLY A 34 8.44 5.02 -25.48
C GLY A 34 7.56 3.87 -24.96
N GLY A 35 8.11 2.67 -24.96
CA GLY A 35 7.44 1.44 -24.56
C GLY A 35 8.34 0.54 -23.72
N LEU A 36 7.83 -0.62 -23.31
CA LEU A 36 8.61 -1.65 -22.64
C LEU A 36 9.76 -2.14 -23.53
N GLY A 37 10.91 -2.43 -22.92
CA GLY A 37 12.09 -3.01 -23.59
C GLY A 37 13.21 -2.02 -23.89
N GLY A 38 13.09 -0.76 -23.52
CA GLY A 38 14.19 0.20 -23.49
C GLY A 38 15.09 0.03 -22.25
N PHE A 39 16.23 0.73 -22.23
CA PHE A 39 17.13 0.72 -21.06
C PHE A 39 16.56 1.48 -19.86
N SER A 40 15.61 2.40 -20.08
CA SER A 40 14.96 3.18 -19.03
C SER A 40 13.53 3.51 -19.40
N GLY A 41 12.68 3.66 -18.38
CA GLY A 41 11.38 4.30 -18.53
C GLY A 41 11.56 5.81 -18.67
N ALA A 42 10.82 6.44 -19.59
CA ALA A 42 10.85 7.88 -19.77
C ALA A 42 9.45 8.50 -19.54
N PHE A 43 9.41 9.58 -18.78
CA PHE A 43 8.16 10.25 -18.40
C PHE A 43 8.29 11.76 -18.64
N SER A 44 7.34 12.37 -19.38
CA SER A 44 7.35 13.78 -19.71
C SER A 44 6.94 14.64 -18.51
N LEU A 45 7.73 15.65 -18.19
CA LEU A 45 7.43 16.63 -17.15
C LEU A 45 6.64 17.84 -17.67
N LYS A 46 6.08 17.77 -18.88
CA LYS A 46 5.41 18.91 -19.52
C LYS A 46 4.30 19.51 -18.66
N LYS A 47 3.48 18.66 -18.03
CA LYS A 47 2.39 19.11 -17.15
C LYS A 47 2.88 19.67 -15.81
N ILE A 48 4.06 19.25 -15.36
CA ILE A 48 4.66 19.70 -14.09
C ILE A 48 5.16 21.14 -14.17
N LYS A 49 5.41 21.65 -15.38
CA LYS A 49 5.84 23.05 -15.61
C LYS A 49 4.82 24.09 -15.14
N GLU A 50 3.58 23.72 -14.91
CA GLU A 50 2.53 24.60 -14.39
C GLU A 50 2.62 24.79 -12.87
N MET A 51 3.38 23.93 -12.16
CA MET A 51 3.64 24.07 -10.73
C MET A 51 4.65 25.18 -10.48
N GLU A 52 4.45 25.93 -9.40
CA GLU A 52 5.34 27.02 -9.00
C GLU A 52 6.70 26.52 -8.50
N ASP A 53 6.67 25.50 -7.63
CA ASP A 53 7.86 24.86 -7.06
C ASP A 53 7.64 23.34 -6.99
N PRO A 54 7.84 22.62 -8.11
CA PRO A 54 7.59 21.17 -8.15
C PRO A 54 8.59 20.40 -7.34
N VAL A 55 8.09 19.52 -6.46
CA VAL A 55 8.88 18.63 -5.60
C VAL A 55 8.60 17.20 -6.00
N LEU A 56 9.65 16.42 -6.26
CA LEU A 56 9.52 14.96 -6.45
C LEU A 56 9.45 14.27 -5.10
N LEU A 57 8.53 13.33 -5.00
CA LEU A 57 8.37 12.42 -3.88
C LEU A 57 8.62 10.99 -4.38
N SER A 58 9.20 10.15 -3.57
CA SER A 58 9.46 8.76 -3.94
C SER A 58 9.22 7.83 -2.77
N GLY A 59 8.77 6.62 -3.08
CA GLY A 59 8.61 5.53 -2.12
C GLY A 59 9.14 4.24 -2.73
N THR A 60 9.81 3.44 -1.92
CA THR A 60 10.21 2.08 -2.27
C THR A 60 9.88 1.16 -1.12
N ASP A 61 9.25 0.04 -1.43
CA ASP A 61 8.87 -0.96 -0.45
C ASP A 61 8.60 -2.31 -1.13
N GLY A 62 8.44 -3.36 -0.32
CA GLY A 62 8.05 -4.69 -0.75
C GLY A 62 6.75 -5.13 -0.11
N CYS A 63 6.37 -6.39 -0.36
CA CYS A 63 5.19 -7.00 0.23
C CYS A 63 5.49 -7.73 1.56
N GLY A 64 6.74 -7.73 2.00
CA GLY A 64 7.18 -8.49 3.15
C GLY A 64 6.86 -9.98 3.04
N THR A 65 6.70 -10.63 4.17
CA THR A 65 6.46 -12.09 4.18
C THR A 65 5.05 -12.51 3.76
N LYS A 66 4.16 -11.56 3.41
CA LYS A 66 2.86 -11.84 2.78
C LYS A 66 3.00 -12.64 1.48
N VAL A 67 4.07 -12.42 0.73
CA VAL A 67 4.35 -13.19 -0.49
C VAL A 67 4.32 -14.70 -0.26
N LYS A 68 4.65 -15.17 0.94
CA LYS A 68 4.62 -16.60 1.27
C LYS A 68 3.20 -17.18 1.25
N LEU A 69 2.18 -16.38 1.62
CA LEU A 69 0.79 -16.80 1.52
C LEU A 69 0.36 -16.94 0.06
N ALA A 70 0.75 -15.99 -0.79
CA ALA A 70 0.50 -16.07 -2.22
C ALA A 70 1.08 -17.35 -2.84
N MET A 71 2.29 -17.74 -2.42
CA MET A 71 2.94 -18.98 -2.85
C MET A 71 2.19 -20.22 -2.37
N ILE A 72 1.80 -20.30 -1.08
CA ILE A 72 1.10 -21.45 -0.51
C ILE A 72 -0.29 -21.63 -1.15
N MET A 73 -0.97 -20.52 -1.42
CA MET A 73 -2.30 -20.52 -2.05
C MET A 73 -2.25 -20.65 -3.56
N ASP A 74 -1.06 -20.57 -4.17
CA ASP A 74 -0.86 -20.47 -5.63
C ASP A 74 -1.75 -19.38 -6.27
N LYS A 75 -1.81 -18.23 -5.59
CA LYS A 75 -2.58 -17.05 -5.99
C LYS A 75 -1.69 -15.83 -6.03
N HIS A 76 -1.32 -15.39 -7.23
CA HIS A 76 -0.27 -14.39 -7.45
C HIS A 76 -0.78 -13.08 -8.05
N ASP A 77 -2.04 -13.00 -8.42
CA ASP A 77 -2.65 -11.88 -9.15
C ASP A 77 -2.98 -10.65 -8.27
N THR A 78 -2.91 -10.78 -6.95
CA THR A 78 -3.21 -9.69 -6.01
C THR A 78 -1.99 -9.12 -5.29
N ILE A 79 -0.91 -9.89 -5.14
CA ILE A 79 0.26 -9.46 -4.38
C ILE A 79 0.97 -8.24 -4.98
N GLY A 80 0.86 -8.05 -6.30
CA GLY A 80 1.37 -6.87 -6.99
C GLY A 80 0.66 -5.57 -6.57
N ILE A 81 -0.64 -5.65 -6.21
CA ILE A 81 -1.38 -4.50 -5.67
C ILE A 81 -0.77 -4.06 -4.34
N ASP A 82 -0.37 -5.01 -3.49
CA ASP A 82 0.29 -4.71 -2.22
C ASP A 82 1.60 -3.94 -2.43
N ALA A 83 2.45 -4.39 -3.35
CA ALA A 83 3.72 -3.71 -3.65
C ALA A 83 3.51 -2.27 -4.12
N VAL A 84 2.53 -2.04 -4.99
CA VAL A 84 2.19 -0.68 -5.46
C VAL A 84 1.63 0.15 -4.32
N ALA A 85 0.66 -0.38 -3.56
CA ALA A 85 0.01 0.33 -2.47
C ALA A 85 1.00 0.85 -1.43
N MET A 86 1.99 0.04 -1.05
CA MET A 86 3.02 0.42 -0.08
C MET A 86 3.80 1.67 -0.51
N CYS A 87 4.12 1.76 -1.80
CA CYS A 87 4.89 2.89 -2.33
C CYS A 87 4.01 4.14 -2.61
N VAL A 88 2.86 3.96 -3.26
CA VAL A 88 2.04 5.10 -3.70
C VAL A 88 1.24 5.73 -2.57
N ASN A 89 0.86 4.97 -1.55
CA ASN A 89 0.21 5.52 -0.36
C ASN A 89 1.13 6.46 0.42
N ASP A 90 2.42 6.17 0.50
CA ASP A 90 3.40 7.06 1.14
C ASP A 90 3.56 8.38 0.37
N ILE A 91 3.58 8.31 -0.96
CA ILE A 91 3.60 9.50 -1.82
C ILE A 91 2.34 10.34 -1.58
N ALA A 92 1.17 9.71 -1.59
CA ALA A 92 -0.10 10.40 -1.37
C ALA A 92 -0.21 10.97 0.05
N CYS A 93 0.29 10.25 1.06
CA CYS A 93 0.36 10.68 2.46
C CYS A 93 1.18 11.97 2.62
N ALA A 94 2.21 12.16 1.79
CA ALA A 94 3.03 13.37 1.76
C ALA A 94 2.43 14.52 0.91
N GLY A 95 1.25 14.31 0.29
CA GLY A 95 0.57 15.30 -0.55
C GLY A 95 0.86 15.18 -2.05
N GLY A 96 1.60 14.13 -2.45
CA GLY A 96 1.98 13.91 -3.85
C GLY A 96 0.97 13.15 -4.68
N GLU A 97 1.06 13.32 -5.99
CA GLU A 97 0.36 12.51 -6.98
C GLU A 97 1.37 11.54 -7.60
N PRO A 98 1.14 10.21 -7.56
CA PRO A 98 1.98 9.25 -8.25
C PRO A 98 2.05 9.52 -9.75
N LEU A 99 3.24 9.40 -10.33
CA LEU A 99 3.48 9.56 -11.76
C LEU A 99 3.74 8.21 -12.43
N PHE A 100 4.69 7.47 -11.89
CA PHE A 100 5.08 6.19 -12.45
C PHE A 100 5.61 5.23 -11.37
N PHE A 101 5.64 3.97 -11.74
CA PHE A 101 6.07 2.85 -10.91
C PHE A 101 7.05 1.96 -11.67
N LEU A 102 7.98 1.37 -10.95
CA LEU A 102 8.91 0.34 -11.38
C LEU A 102 8.83 -0.82 -10.40
N ASP A 103 8.80 -2.06 -10.89
CA ASP A 103 8.88 -3.25 -10.05
C ASP A 103 10.25 -3.95 -10.15
N TYR A 104 10.57 -4.73 -9.13
CA TYR A 104 11.65 -5.68 -9.13
C TYR A 104 11.15 -7.02 -8.61
N ILE A 105 11.22 -8.05 -9.44
CA ILE A 105 10.84 -9.41 -9.09
C ILE A 105 12.09 -10.27 -9.08
N ALA A 106 12.52 -10.69 -7.88
CA ALA A 106 13.53 -11.73 -7.72
C ALA A 106 12.84 -13.09 -7.63
N CYS A 107 13.25 -14.08 -8.41
CA CYS A 107 12.66 -15.41 -8.35
C CYS A 107 13.73 -16.50 -8.43
N GLY A 108 13.47 -17.66 -7.81
CA GLY A 108 14.36 -18.81 -7.92
C GLY A 108 14.38 -19.35 -9.35
N LYS A 109 13.21 -19.35 -9.98
CA LYS A 109 13.01 -19.74 -11.38
C LYS A 109 11.88 -18.92 -12.01
N ASN A 110 12.07 -18.52 -13.27
CA ASN A 110 11.05 -17.82 -14.02
C ASN A 110 9.98 -18.79 -14.54
N TYR A 111 8.81 -18.72 -13.94
CA TYR A 111 7.58 -19.36 -14.44
C TYR A 111 6.74 -18.27 -15.11
N PRO A 112 6.72 -18.19 -16.46
CA PRO A 112 6.16 -17.04 -17.18
C PRO A 112 4.73 -16.66 -16.80
N GLU A 113 3.88 -17.63 -16.59
CA GLU A 113 2.47 -17.44 -16.23
C GLU A 113 2.36 -16.87 -14.79
N LYS A 114 3.18 -17.33 -13.86
CA LYS A 114 3.24 -16.82 -12.48
C LYS A 114 3.75 -15.37 -12.46
N ILE A 115 4.83 -15.08 -13.17
CA ILE A 115 5.35 -13.72 -13.31
C ILE A 115 4.30 -12.78 -13.92
N ALA A 116 3.60 -13.22 -14.97
CA ALA A 116 2.54 -12.45 -15.59
C ALA A 116 1.38 -12.15 -14.62
N GLN A 117 1.01 -13.10 -13.75
CA GLN A 117 0.01 -12.87 -12.70
C GLN A 117 0.50 -11.82 -11.69
N ILE A 118 1.74 -11.91 -11.22
CA ILE A 118 2.32 -10.91 -10.31
C ILE A 118 2.25 -9.52 -10.94
N VAL A 119 2.71 -9.38 -12.19
CA VAL A 119 2.69 -8.10 -12.91
C VAL A 119 1.27 -7.63 -13.20
N SER A 120 0.30 -8.53 -13.40
CA SER A 120 -1.11 -8.13 -13.52
C SER A 120 -1.62 -7.42 -12.27
N GLY A 121 -1.21 -7.89 -11.09
CA GLY A 121 -1.48 -7.21 -9.81
C GLY A 121 -0.77 -5.87 -9.68
N VAL A 122 0.49 -5.78 -10.10
CA VAL A 122 1.23 -4.50 -10.15
C VAL A 122 0.51 -3.51 -11.08
N ALA A 123 0.14 -3.95 -12.27
CA ALA A 123 -0.60 -3.10 -13.21
C ALA A 123 -1.95 -2.65 -12.64
N GLU A 124 -2.68 -3.52 -11.95
CA GLU A 124 -3.94 -3.16 -11.29
C GLU A 124 -3.73 -2.09 -10.21
N GLY A 125 -2.70 -2.24 -9.37
CA GLY A 125 -2.33 -1.22 -8.38
C GLY A 125 -1.96 0.12 -9.03
N CYS A 126 -1.26 0.10 -10.16
CA CYS A 126 -0.94 1.29 -10.94
C CYS A 126 -2.20 1.96 -11.50
N VAL A 127 -3.17 1.20 -12.02
CA VAL A 127 -4.47 1.74 -12.47
C VAL A 127 -5.24 2.37 -11.31
N GLN A 128 -5.26 1.73 -10.14
CA GLN A 128 -5.92 2.27 -8.96
C GLN A 128 -5.28 3.57 -8.46
N SER A 129 -3.98 3.73 -8.61
CA SER A 129 -3.21 4.91 -8.17
C SER A 129 -2.97 5.95 -9.27
N ASP A 130 -3.48 5.71 -10.48
CA ASP A 130 -3.26 6.60 -11.65
C ASP A 130 -1.76 6.76 -11.99
N ALA A 131 -0.95 5.76 -11.65
CA ALA A 131 0.48 5.69 -11.98
C ALA A 131 0.72 4.86 -13.24
N ALA A 132 1.77 5.18 -14.01
CA ALA A 132 2.15 4.37 -15.15
C ALA A 132 3.23 3.34 -14.75
N LEU A 133 3.04 2.07 -15.10
CA LEU A 133 4.08 1.06 -14.98
C LEU A 133 5.01 1.19 -16.20
N ILE A 134 6.14 1.89 -16.03
CA ILE A 134 7.01 2.29 -17.16
C ILE A 134 8.24 1.40 -17.34
N GLY A 135 8.45 0.44 -16.47
CA GLY A 135 9.56 -0.50 -16.52
C GLY A 135 9.59 -1.37 -15.27
N GLY A 136 10.59 -2.22 -15.20
CA GLY A 136 10.82 -3.13 -14.10
C GLY A 136 11.91 -4.14 -14.46
N GLU A 137 12.16 -5.08 -13.55
CA GLU A 137 13.14 -6.14 -13.71
C GLU A 137 12.58 -7.45 -13.17
N THR A 138 12.84 -8.54 -13.86
CA THR A 138 12.63 -9.90 -13.35
C THR A 138 13.95 -10.66 -13.44
N ALA A 139 14.49 -11.03 -12.28
CA ALA A 139 15.79 -11.68 -12.17
C ALA A 139 15.65 -13.09 -11.59
N GLU A 140 16.20 -14.10 -12.30
CA GLU A 140 16.35 -15.45 -11.78
C GLU A 140 17.59 -15.54 -10.90
N HIS A 141 17.43 -16.15 -9.73
CA HIS A 141 18.47 -16.34 -8.71
C HIS A 141 18.68 -17.83 -8.41
N PRO A 142 19.12 -18.64 -9.40
CA PRO A 142 19.33 -20.07 -9.20
C PRO A 142 20.41 -20.31 -8.14
N GLY A 143 20.09 -21.19 -7.17
CA GLY A 143 20.99 -21.52 -6.07
C GLY A 143 21.05 -20.50 -4.93
N LEU A 144 20.50 -19.29 -5.12
CA LEU A 144 20.33 -18.28 -4.07
C LEU A 144 18.92 -18.34 -3.47
N MET A 145 17.94 -18.62 -4.28
CA MET A 145 16.53 -18.69 -3.90
C MET A 145 15.93 -20.04 -4.36
N PRO A 146 15.06 -20.69 -3.57
CA PRO A 146 14.32 -21.88 -4.01
C PRO A 146 13.53 -21.62 -5.30
N GLU A 147 13.41 -22.63 -6.18
CA GLU A 147 12.77 -22.47 -7.50
C GLU A 147 11.34 -21.94 -7.42
N GLU A 148 10.59 -22.30 -6.37
CA GLU A 148 9.18 -21.91 -6.20
C GLU A 148 9.00 -20.56 -5.52
N GLU A 149 10.07 -19.96 -5.04
CA GLU A 149 10.01 -18.72 -4.27
C GLU A 149 10.32 -17.49 -5.13
N TYR A 150 9.75 -16.38 -4.71
CA TYR A 150 10.04 -15.06 -5.27
C TYR A 150 9.92 -13.98 -4.19
N ASP A 151 10.51 -12.84 -4.46
CA ASP A 151 10.27 -11.61 -3.73
C ASP A 151 9.87 -10.49 -4.71
N LEU A 152 9.11 -9.54 -4.22
CA LEU A 152 8.56 -8.44 -5.00
C LEU A 152 8.74 -7.13 -4.26
N ALA A 153 9.38 -6.20 -4.92
CA ALA A 153 9.53 -4.83 -4.46
C ALA A 153 9.15 -3.84 -5.55
N GLY A 154 8.84 -2.61 -5.14
CA GLY A 154 8.49 -1.54 -6.05
C GLY A 154 9.19 -0.24 -5.71
N PHE A 155 9.19 0.65 -6.68
CA PHE A 155 9.65 2.02 -6.57
C PHE A 155 8.67 2.93 -7.31
N ALA A 156 8.13 3.90 -6.61
CA ALA A 156 7.23 4.90 -7.16
C ALA A 156 7.84 6.29 -7.11
N VAL A 157 7.53 7.09 -8.10
CA VAL A 157 7.82 8.53 -8.12
C VAL A 157 6.51 9.28 -8.28
N GLY A 158 6.35 10.31 -7.47
CA GLY A 158 5.23 11.25 -7.53
C GLY A 158 5.72 12.69 -7.48
N VAL A 159 4.80 13.61 -7.58
CA VAL A 159 5.07 15.05 -7.59
C VAL A 159 4.00 15.81 -6.83
N CYS A 160 4.38 16.89 -6.18
CA CYS A 160 3.47 17.95 -5.72
C CYS A 160 4.12 19.31 -5.87
N ASP A 161 3.32 20.36 -5.82
CA ASP A 161 3.85 21.70 -5.58
C ASP A 161 4.27 21.79 -4.10
N ARG A 162 5.40 22.44 -3.77
CA ARG A 162 5.91 22.57 -2.38
C ARG A 162 4.85 23.04 -1.40
N LYS A 163 4.00 24.00 -1.82
CA LYS A 163 2.92 24.55 -0.98
C LYS A 163 1.79 23.56 -0.68
N GLU A 164 1.71 22.45 -1.43
CA GLU A 164 0.72 21.38 -1.28
C GLU A 164 1.23 20.20 -0.43
N MET A 165 2.51 20.22 -0.02
CA MET A 165 3.07 19.16 0.84
C MET A 165 2.32 19.10 2.17
N ILE A 166 2.03 17.87 2.60
CA ILE A 166 1.39 17.60 3.90
C ILE A 166 2.49 17.35 4.93
N THR A 167 2.69 18.30 5.84
CA THR A 167 3.85 18.30 6.77
C THR A 167 3.48 18.21 8.25
N GLY A 168 2.20 18.42 8.60
CA GLY A 168 1.76 18.49 9.99
C GLY A 168 2.03 19.83 10.70
N GLU A 169 2.77 20.76 10.08
CA GLU A 169 3.17 22.04 10.72
C GLU A 169 1.98 22.93 11.14
N ASN A 170 0.86 22.81 10.43
CA ASN A 170 -0.35 23.61 10.66
C ASN A 170 -1.37 22.93 11.59
N LEU A 171 -1.00 21.81 12.23
CA LEU A 171 -1.86 21.16 13.22
C LEU A 171 -2.07 22.08 14.43
N LYS A 172 -3.29 22.05 14.98
CA LYS A 172 -3.67 22.78 16.18
C LYS A 172 -4.69 21.97 17.00
N ASP A 173 -4.85 22.31 18.24
CA ASP A 173 -5.88 21.81 19.12
C ASP A 173 -7.27 21.92 18.46
N GLY A 174 -8.07 20.87 18.56
CA GLY A 174 -9.41 20.76 17.97
C GLY A 174 -9.42 20.32 16.50
N ASP A 175 -8.31 20.14 15.81
CA ASP A 175 -8.31 19.52 14.47
C ASP A 175 -8.84 18.09 14.56
N VAL A 176 -9.61 17.67 13.58
CA VAL A 176 -10.34 16.39 13.59
C VAL A 176 -9.57 15.33 12.81
N LEU A 177 -9.49 14.13 13.38
CA LEU A 177 -8.90 12.96 12.74
C LEU A 177 -9.99 12.15 12.03
N ILE A 178 -9.79 11.94 10.73
CA ILE A 178 -10.64 11.09 9.88
C ILE A 178 -9.81 9.92 9.42
N GLY A 179 -10.23 8.71 9.80
CA GLY A 179 -9.63 7.45 9.38
C GLY A 179 -10.37 6.86 8.19
N MET A 180 -9.62 6.29 7.26
CA MET A 180 -10.16 5.53 6.13
C MET A 180 -10.00 4.04 6.38
N ALA A 181 -11.08 3.28 6.18
CA ALA A 181 -11.11 1.85 6.40
C ALA A 181 -9.99 1.12 5.66
N SER A 182 -9.37 0.15 6.31
CA SER A 182 -8.48 -0.81 5.66
C SER A 182 -9.28 -1.93 4.99
N SER A 183 -8.62 -2.69 4.13
CA SER A 183 -9.17 -3.91 3.51
C SER A 183 -8.87 -5.18 4.32
N GLY A 184 -8.24 -5.05 5.48
CA GLY A 184 -7.77 -6.12 6.34
C GLY A 184 -6.37 -5.85 6.85
N VAL A 185 -5.55 -6.89 6.95
CA VAL A 185 -4.18 -6.83 7.52
C VAL A 185 -3.23 -5.96 6.68
N HIS A 186 -3.52 -5.78 5.39
CA HIS A 186 -2.64 -5.14 4.42
C HIS A 186 -1.37 -5.97 4.18
N SER A 187 -0.16 -5.37 4.33
CA SER A 187 1.11 -6.04 4.01
C SER A 187 2.10 -6.09 5.17
N TYR A 188 1.64 -5.84 6.41
CA TYR A 188 2.53 -5.86 7.59
C TYR A 188 2.14 -6.90 8.60
N GLY A 189 3.08 -7.20 9.51
CA GLY A 189 2.82 -8.11 10.61
C GLY A 189 2.68 -9.57 10.18
N PHE A 190 2.96 -9.91 8.93
CA PHE A 190 2.80 -11.29 8.42
C PHE A 190 3.78 -12.29 9.03
N SER A 191 4.90 -11.85 9.58
CA SER A 191 5.74 -12.73 10.39
C SER A 191 5.04 -13.24 11.64
N LEU A 192 4.18 -12.41 12.27
CA LEU A 192 3.34 -12.81 13.39
C LEU A 192 2.14 -13.64 12.89
N VAL A 193 1.43 -13.21 11.83
CA VAL A 193 0.35 -13.99 11.22
C VAL A 193 0.77 -15.44 10.96
N ARG A 194 1.97 -15.62 10.39
CA ARG A 194 2.53 -16.93 10.05
C ARG A 194 2.95 -17.77 11.27
N LYS A 195 3.00 -17.18 12.45
CA LYS A 195 3.21 -17.91 13.71
C LYS A 195 1.91 -18.22 14.42
N VAL A 196 0.91 -17.38 14.26
CA VAL A 196 -0.41 -17.54 14.87
C VAL A 196 -1.22 -18.59 14.14
N PHE A 197 -1.25 -18.53 12.82
CA PHE A 197 -2.00 -19.48 11.99
C PHE A 197 -1.08 -20.53 11.37
N GLU A 198 -1.59 -21.75 11.22
CA GLU A 198 -0.90 -22.79 10.47
C GLU A 198 -0.86 -22.44 8.99
N MET A 199 0.35 -22.35 8.42
CA MET A 199 0.58 -21.95 7.03
C MET A 199 0.55 -23.16 6.09
N THR A 200 -0.57 -23.85 6.06
CA THR A 200 -0.86 -24.92 5.11
C THR A 200 -2.02 -24.53 4.19
N LYS A 201 -2.06 -25.08 2.98
CA LYS A 201 -3.17 -24.83 2.07
C LYS A 201 -4.52 -25.20 2.72
N GLU A 202 -4.58 -26.33 3.44
CA GLU A 202 -5.79 -26.79 4.12
C GLU A 202 -6.29 -25.75 5.16
N SER A 203 -5.39 -25.25 6.00
CA SER A 203 -5.73 -24.21 6.99
C SER A 203 -6.20 -22.92 6.32
N LEU A 204 -5.51 -22.48 5.26
CA LEU A 204 -5.85 -21.26 4.54
C LEU A 204 -7.15 -21.37 3.73
N ASP A 205 -7.50 -22.56 3.24
CA ASP A 205 -8.77 -22.84 2.55
C ASP A 205 -9.95 -23.01 3.53
N THR A 206 -9.70 -23.05 4.84
CA THR A 206 -10.77 -23.17 5.85
C THR A 206 -11.64 -21.93 5.89
N TYR A 207 -12.95 -22.11 5.70
CA TYR A 207 -13.94 -21.05 5.79
C TYR A 207 -14.28 -20.74 7.26
N TYR A 208 -14.43 -19.47 7.58
CA TYR A 208 -14.84 -18.99 8.88
C TYR A 208 -16.05 -18.07 8.78
N ASP A 209 -17.12 -18.39 9.51
CA ASP A 209 -18.38 -17.63 9.47
C ASP A 209 -18.18 -16.17 9.94
N ASP A 210 -17.32 -15.95 10.93
CA ASP A 210 -16.98 -14.62 11.45
C ASP A 210 -16.18 -13.76 10.45
N LEU A 211 -15.44 -14.38 9.55
CA LEU A 211 -14.75 -13.69 8.46
C LEU A 211 -15.61 -13.53 7.21
N GLY A 212 -16.64 -14.37 7.04
CA GLY A 212 -17.46 -14.45 5.84
C GLY A 212 -16.71 -14.96 4.60
N THR A 213 -15.52 -15.52 4.79
CA THR A 213 -14.65 -16.04 3.72
C THR A 213 -13.64 -17.04 4.29
N THR A 214 -12.73 -17.57 3.45
CA THR A 214 -11.63 -18.40 3.93
C THR A 214 -10.57 -17.56 4.64
N LEU A 215 -9.80 -18.22 5.52
CA LEU A 215 -8.69 -17.56 6.22
C LEU A 215 -7.68 -16.97 5.23
N GLY A 216 -7.34 -17.73 4.20
CA GLY A 216 -6.38 -17.30 3.17
C GLY A 216 -6.87 -16.08 2.40
N GLU A 217 -8.14 -16.05 1.99
CA GLU A 217 -8.72 -14.87 1.31
C GLU A 217 -8.74 -13.63 2.20
N ALA A 218 -9.11 -13.78 3.48
CA ALA A 218 -9.08 -12.67 4.43
C ALA A 218 -7.66 -12.13 4.64
N LEU A 219 -6.66 -13.00 4.74
CA LEU A 219 -5.26 -12.62 4.92
C LEU A 219 -4.60 -12.08 3.64
N LEU A 220 -4.99 -12.62 2.48
CA LEU A 220 -4.42 -12.21 1.19
C LEU A 220 -5.13 -11.00 0.56
N ALA A 221 -6.20 -10.49 1.19
CA ALA A 221 -6.88 -9.27 0.75
C ALA A 221 -5.83 -8.17 0.46
N PRO A 222 -5.86 -7.57 -0.76
CA PRO A 222 -4.84 -6.60 -1.15
C PRO A 222 -4.91 -5.34 -0.28
N THR A 223 -3.76 -4.73 -0.05
CA THR A 223 -3.64 -3.43 0.62
C THR A 223 -4.43 -2.37 -0.15
N ARG A 224 -5.23 -1.60 0.57
CA ARG A 224 -6.04 -0.54 -0.03
C ARG A 224 -5.17 0.60 -0.52
N ILE A 225 -5.48 1.14 -1.70
CA ILE A 225 -4.82 2.30 -2.29
C ILE A 225 -5.70 3.53 -2.05
N TYR A 226 -5.16 4.52 -1.33
CA TYR A 226 -5.89 5.73 -0.90
C TYR A 226 -5.63 6.95 -1.79
N VAL A 227 -4.87 6.80 -2.86
CA VAL A 227 -4.48 7.91 -3.77
C VAL A 227 -5.68 8.69 -4.29
N LYS A 228 -6.72 7.98 -4.77
CA LYS A 228 -7.93 8.63 -5.31
C LYS A 228 -8.73 9.35 -4.21
N ALA A 229 -8.79 8.78 -3.01
CA ALA A 229 -9.48 9.40 -1.87
C ALA A 229 -8.81 10.71 -1.47
N LEU A 230 -7.49 10.72 -1.30
CA LEU A 230 -6.73 11.93 -0.96
C LEU A 230 -6.81 12.99 -2.06
N LYS A 231 -6.75 12.58 -3.33
CA LYS A 231 -6.95 13.46 -4.47
C LYS A 231 -8.36 14.07 -4.51
N SER A 232 -9.39 13.28 -4.18
CA SER A 232 -10.78 13.76 -4.08
C SER A 232 -10.94 14.80 -2.98
N VAL A 233 -10.33 14.58 -1.81
CA VAL A 233 -10.33 15.54 -0.69
C VAL A 233 -9.67 16.85 -1.11
N LYS A 234 -8.50 16.79 -1.74
CA LYS A 234 -7.81 17.96 -2.28
C LYS A 234 -8.68 18.72 -3.31
N ASN A 235 -9.30 18.00 -4.26
CA ASN A 235 -10.15 18.57 -5.29
C ASN A 235 -11.43 19.21 -4.72
N ALA A 236 -11.91 18.75 -3.57
CA ALA A 236 -13.00 19.36 -2.83
C ALA A 236 -12.60 20.69 -2.13
N GLY A 237 -11.34 21.10 -2.26
CA GLY A 237 -10.81 22.34 -1.66
C GLY A 237 -10.49 22.20 -0.16
N VAL A 238 -10.38 20.98 0.36
CA VAL A 238 -9.97 20.73 1.73
C VAL A 238 -8.44 20.76 1.83
N LYS A 239 -7.93 21.47 2.82
CA LYS A 239 -6.51 21.44 3.16
C LYS A 239 -6.27 20.37 4.22
N VAL A 240 -5.73 19.23 3.83
CA VAL A 240 -5.25 18.21 4.75
C VAL A 240 -4.01 18.76 5.46
N LYS A 241 -4.06 18.87 6.80
CA LYS A 241 -2.97 19.44 7.60
C LYS A 241 -1.89 18.41 7.91
N ALA A 242 -2.30 17.16 8.14
CA ALA A 242 -1.42 16.04 8.41
C ALA A 242 -2.05 14.76 7.87
N CYS A 243 -1.21 13.79 7.54
CA CYS A 243 -1.63 12.50 7.06
C CYS A 243 -0.72 11.40 7.61
N SER A 244 -1.29 10.26 7.95
CA SER A 244 -0.54 9.10 8.42
C SER A 244 -0.99 7.84 7.66
N HIS A 245 -0.06 7.20 6.98
CA HIS A 245 -0.23 5.86 6.42
C HIS A 245 0.06 4.84 7.52
N ILE A 246 -0.95 4.07 7.93
CA ILE A 246 -0.81 3.10 9.01
C ILE A 246 -0.21 1.81 8.47
N THR A 247 1.07 1.63 8.73
CA THR A 247 1.91 0.52 8.29
C THR A 247 2.44 -0.30 9.48
N GLY A 248 3.53 -1.02 9.31
CA GLY A 248 4.22 -1.69 10.41
C GLY A 248 4.54 -0.70 11.53
N GLY A 249 4.35 -1.12 12.79
CA GLY A 249 4.37 -0.22 13.93
C GLY A 249 3.00 0.34 14.34
N GLY A 250 1.95 0.08 13.52
CA GLY A 250 0.56 0.37 13.85
C GLY A 250 0.31 1.84 14.19
N PHE A 251 -0.61 2.11 15.10
CA PHE A 251 -0.98 3.47 15.50
C PHE A 251 0.13 4.16 16.30
N TYR A 252 0.80 3.42 17.19
CA TYR A 252 1.78 4.00 18.11
C TYR A 252 3.02 4.55 17.42
N GLU A 253 3.46 3.95 16.32
CA GLU A 253 4.64 4.42 15.61
C GLU A 253 4.31 5.33 14.41
N ASN A 254 3.17 5.11 13.73
CA ASN A 254 2.87 5.88 12.52
C ASN A 254 2.16 7.20 12.80
N ILE A 255 1.21 7.26 13.73
CA ILE A 255 0.48 8.50 14.04
C ILE A 255 1.43 9.62 14.49
N PRO A 256 2.39 9.39 15.41
CA PRO A 256 3.32 10.44 15.84
C PRO A 256 4.18 11.03 14.70
N ARG A 257 4.39 10.28 13.61
CA ARG A 257 5.18 10.77 12.46
C ARG A 257 4.52 11.94 11.73
N MET A 258 3.20 12.04 11.77
CA MET A 258 2.47 13.16 11.16
C MET A 258 2.35 14.39 12.07
N LEU A 259 2.72 14.27 13.34
CA LEU A 259 2.56 15.33 14.35
C LEU A 259 3.78 16.25 14.42
N LYS A 260 3.54 17.53 14.66
CA LYS A 260 4.58 18.45 15.13
C LYS A 260 4.75 18.33 16.66
N ASP A 261 5.79 18.95 17.20
CA ASP A 261 5.94 19.07 18.64
C ASP A 261 4.86 19.97 19.26
N GLY A 262 4.45 19.65 20.48
CA GLY A 262 3.45 20.40 21.23
C GLY A 262 2.01 19.97 20.96
N VAL A 263 1.77 18.95 20.12
CA VAL A 263 0.45 18.36 19.89
C VAL A 263 0.48 16.85 19.99
N ARG A 264 -0.65 16.26 20.34
CA ARG A 264 -0.84 14.81 20.34
C ARG A 264 -2.15 14.43 19.64
N ALA A 265 -2.24 13.20 19.18
CA ALA A 265 -3.45 12.62 18.64
C ALA A 265 -4.22 11.84 19.73
N VAL A 266 -5.51 12.05 19.81
CA VAL A 266 -6.44 11.25 20.63
C VAL A 266 -7.33 10.47 19.67
N VAL A 267 -7.31 9.14 19.77
CA VAL A 267 -8.10 8.24 18.93
C VAL A 267 -9.08 7.45 19.79
N GLU A 268 -10.35 7.51 19.43
CA GLU A 268 -11.44 6.78 20.07
C GLU A 268 -11.59 5.40 19.40
N LYS A 269 -11.22 4.34 20.11
CA LYS A 269 -11.20 2.95 19.58
C LYS A 269 -12.58 2.47 19.12
N ASP A 270 -13.65 2.90 19.78
CA ASP A 270 -15.02 2.49 19.48
C ASP A 270 -15.68 3.31 18.36
N SER A 271 -14.95 4.26 17.76
CA SER A 271 -15.49 5.15 16.71
C SER A 271 -15.61 4.51 15.33
N TYR A 272 -15.08 3.32 15.15
CA TYR A 272 -15.11 2.56 13.90
C TYR A 272 -15.12 1.05 14.17
N PRO A 273 -15.65 0.23 13.24
CA PRO A 273 -15.66 -1.23 13.41
C PRO A 273 -14.26 -1.82 13.20
N ILE A 274 -13.81 -2.66 14.12
CA ILE A 274 -12.59 -3.45 13.95
C ILE A 274 -12.91 -4.69 13.12
N PRO A 275 -12.27 -4.93 11.98
CA PRO A 275 -12.48 -6.11 11.15
C PRO A 275 -12.22 -7.41 11.94
N PRO A 276 -13.05 -8.45 11.76
CA PRO A 276 -12.97 -9.69 12.55
C PRO A 276 -11.62 -10.41 12.50
N ILE A 277 -10.85 -10.23 11.42
CA ILE A 277 -9.52 -10.83 11.28
C ILE A 277 -8.57 -10.40 12.41
N PHE A 278 -8.66 -9.15 12.90
CA PHE A 278 -7.82 -8.65 13.99
C PHE A 278 -8.23 -9.26 15.33
N THR A 279 -9.53 -9.41 15.59
CA THR A 279 -10.03 -10.10 16.79
C THR A 279 -9.58 -11.56 16.80
N LYS A 280 -9.62 -12.21 15.63
CA LYS A 280 -9.18 -13.59 15.45
C LYS A 280 -7.68 -13.72 15.69
N LEU A 281 -6.86 -12.83 15.11
CA LEU A 281 -5.41 -12.78 15.34
C LEU A 281 -5.06 -12.60 16.84
N ALA A 282 -5.71 -11.64 17.49
CA ALA A 282 -5.47 -11.38 18.92
C ALA A 282 -5.79 -12.60 19.78
N LYS A 283 -6.95 -13.23 19.53
CA LYS A 283 -7.43 -14.39 20.29
C LYS A 283 -6.55 -15.62 20.09
N GLU A 284 -6.29 -16.00 18.85
CA GLU A 284 -5.54 -17.22 18.53
C GLU A 284 -4.05 -17.08 18.83
N GLY A 285 -3.51 -15.87 18.64
CA GLY A 285 -2.12 -15.54 18.97
C GLY A 285 -1.87 -15.19 20.44
N ASN A 286 -2.93 -15.06 21.25
CA ASN A 286 -2.86 -14.52 22.61
C ASN A 286 -2.06 -13.20 22.64
N VAL A 287 -2.36 -12.32 21.68
CA VAL A 287 -1.69 -11.01 21.51
C VAL A 287 -2.50 -9.96 22.27
N ASP A 288 -1.86 -9.21 23.14
CA ASP A 288 -2.52 -8.15 23.89
C ASP A 288 -2.90 -6.94 23.00
N GLU A 289 -3.82 -6.12 23.48
CA GLU A 289 -4.35 -4.97 22.73
C GLU A 289 -3.25 -3.99 22.31
N HIS A 290 -2.31 -3.69 23.21
CA HIS A 290 -1.22 -2.76 22.90
C HIS A 290 -0.35 -3.29 21.76
N ALA A 291 0.02 -4.56 21.82
CA ALA A 291 0.79 -5.22 20.76
C ALA A 291 0.03 -5.26 19.43
N MET A 292 -1.29 -5.46 19.45
CA MET A 292 -2.15 -5.40 18.25
C MET A 292 -2.10 -4.01 17.61
N TYR A 293 -2.30 -2.93 18.37
CA TYR A 293 -2.24 -1.54 17.88
C TYR A 293 -0.82 -1.07 17.55
N ASN A 294 0.21 -1.76 18.04
CA ASN A 294 1.61 -1.50 17.68
C ASN A 294 2.11 -2.31 16.48
N THR A 295 1.31 -3.26 15.98
CA THR A 295 1.70 -4.11 14.85
C THR A 295 0.80 -3.90 13.64
N TYR A 296 -0.50 -3.72 13.85
CA TYR A 296 -1.54 -3.76 12.83
C TYR A 296 -2.29 -2.42 12.69
N ASN A 297 -2.96 -2.26 11.56
CA ASN A 297 -3.79 -1.09 11.28
C ASN A 297 -5.15 -1.08 12.01
N MET A 298 -5.54 -2.19 12.62
CA MET A 298 -6.78 -2.39 13.38
C MET A 298 -8.06 -1.91 12.67
N GLY A 299 -8.05 -1.87 11.33
CA GLY A 299 -9.20 -1.47 10.51
C GLY A 299 -9.07 -0.07 9.88
N ILE A 300 -8.05 0.70 10.21
CA ILE A 300 -7.78 2.03 9.64
C ILE A 300 -6.42 2.03 8.95
N GLY A 301 -6.41 2.19 7.63
CA GLY A 301 -5.16 2.16 6.87
C GLY A 301 -4.56 3.54 6.56
N MET A 302 -5.39 4.61 6.59
CA MET A 302 -4.94 5.98 6.36
C MET A 302 -5.71 6.92 7.28
N ILE A 303 -5.01 7.90 7.86
CA ILE A 303 -5.61 8.93 8.72
C ILE A 303 -5.26 10.30 8.15
N VAL A 304 -6.24 11.21 8.09
CA VAL A 304 -6.02 12.62 7.77
C VAL A 304 -6.49 13.50 8.92
N ALA A 305 -5.78 14.60 9.14
CA ALA A 305 -6.19 15.65 10.07
C ALA A 305 -6.65 16.88 9.30
N VAL A 306 -7.86 17.36 9.61
CA VAL A 306 -8.49 18.50 8.94
C VAL A 306 -9.08 19.48 9.95
N ASP A 307 -9.34 20.70 9.48
CA ASP A 307 -10.09 21.69 10.29
C ASP A 307 -11.52 21.16 10.57
N PRO A 308 -12.09 21.39 11.76
CA PRO A 308 -13.47 20.99 12.08
C PRO A 308 -14.50 21.44 11.05
N ALA A 309 -14.30 22.60 10.42
CA ALA A 309 -15.21 23.12 9.39
C ALA A 309 -15.18 22.31 8.07
N ASP A 310 -14.13 21.52 7.86
CA ASP A 310 -13.94 20.73 6.63
C ASP A 310 -14.32 19.24 6.80
N VAL A 311 -14.79 18.81 7.98
CA VAL A 311 -15.08 17.40 8.27
C VAL A 311 -16.10 16.82 7.30
N ASP A 312 -17.28 17.42 7.16
CA ASP A 312 -18.35 16.90 6.31
C ASP A 312 -17.89 16.80 4.85
N LYS A 313 -17.23 17.85 4.36
CA LYS A 313 -16.69 17.90 3.01
C LYS A 313 -15.63 16.80 2.76
N THR A 314 -14.78 16.56 3.75
CA THR A 314 -13.77 15.49 3.71
C THR A 314 -14.42 14.11 3.66
N MET A 315 -15.41 13.88 4.54
CA MET A 315 -16.15 12.62 4.59
C MET A 315 -16.87 12.33 3.27
N GLU A 316 -17.52 13.33 2.67
CA GLU A 316 -18.20 13.19 1.38
C GLU A 316 -17.22 12.93 0.23
N ALA A 317 -16.09 13.64 0.19
CA ALA A 317 -15.07 13.47 -0.83
C ALA A 317 -14.44 12.05 -0.81
N ILE A 318 -14.22 11.51 0.39
CA ILE A 318 -13.71 10.14 0.55
C ILE A 318 -14.77 9.11 0.11
N LYS A 319 -16.03 9.26 0.55
CA LYS A 319 -17.13 8.36 0.15
C LYS A 319 -17.36 8.33 -1.36
N ALA A 320 -17.15 9.46 -2.03
CA ALA A 320 -17.32 9.57 -3.49
C ALA A 320 -16.34 8.66 -4.27
N THR A 321 -15.25 8.21 -3.67
CA THR A 321 -14.28 7.29 -4.28
C THR A 321 -14.54 5.81 -3.96
N GLY A 322 -15.58 5.52 -3.16
CA GLY A 322 -15.91 4.18 -2.69
C GLY A 322 -15.14 3.77 -1.44
N ASP A 323 -14.39 4.69 -0.82
CA ASP A 323 -13.74 4.48 0.46
C ASP A 323 -14.69 4.78 1.62
N THR A 324 -14.43 4.16 2.77
CA THR A 324 -15.26 4.33 3.97
C THR A 324 -14.51 5.16 5.02
N PRO A 325 -14.90 6.42 5.25
CA PRO A 325 -14.29 7.26 6.27
C PRO A 325 -15.04 7.17 7.60
N TYR A 326 -14.29 7.38 8.69
CA TYR A 326 -14.79 7.50 10.06
C TYR A 326 -14.14 8.71 10.73
N VAL A 327 -14.91 9.46 11.53
CA VAL A 327 -14.32 10.41 12.49
C VAL A 327 -13.82 9.59 13.66
N ILE A 328 -12.48 9.54 13.84
CA ILE A 328 -11.86 8.64 14.81
C ILE A 328 -11.25 9.34 16.02
N GLY A 329 -11.21 10.66 16.03
CA GLY A 329 -10.61 11.40 17.12
C GLY A 329 -10.26 12.84 16.75
N HIS A 330 -9.32 13.38 17.49
CA HIS A 330 -8.93 14.79 17.35
C HIS A 330 -7.46 15.01 17.75
N ILE A 331 -6.98 16.20 17.46
CA ILE A 331 -5.67 16.70 17.92
C ILE A 331 -5.91 17.55 19.18
N GLU A 332 -5.07 17.39 20.17
CA GLU A 332 -5.02 18.26 21.37
C GLU A 332 -3.61 18.79 21.63
N ASP A 333 -3.50 19.89 22.35
CA ASP A 333 -2.20 20.37 22.84
C ASP A 333 -1.64 19.37 23.88
N GLY A 334 -0.35 19.05 23.74
CA GLY A 334 0.31 18.12 24.65
C GLY A 334 1.66 17.62 24.17
N GLU A 335 2.21 16.67 24.89
CA GLU A 335 3.41 15.99 24.46
C GLU A 335 3.14 15.14 23.21
N LYS A 336 4.03 15.22 22.22
CA LYS A 336 3.92 14.47 20.96
C LYS A 336 3.73 12.97 21.19
N GLY A 337 2.66 12.43 20.65
CA GLY A 337 2.32 11.02 20.80
C GLY A 337 0.88 10.73 20.40
N VAL A 338 0.41 9.52 20.71
CA VAL A 338 -0.97 9.08 20.50
C VAL A 338 -1.56 8.54 21.80
N THR A 339 -2.80 8.90 22.07
CA THR A 339 -3.62 8.30 23.12
C THR A 339 -4.75 7.52 22.47
N LEU A 340 -4.93 6.26 22.85
CA LEU A 340 -6.08 5.43 22.45
C LEU A 340 -7.03 5.32 23.64
N CYS A 341 -8.29 5.73 23.46
CA CYS A 341 -9.33 5.70 24.50
C CYS A 341 -10.42 4.69 24.14
#